data_5ba70aab5ad2fdef0032d9247c79812f
#
_entry.id   5ba70aab5ad2fdef0032d9247c79812f
#
_cell.length_a   1.000
_cell.length_b   1.000
_cell.length_c   1.000
_cell.angle_alpha   90.00
_cell.angle_beta   90.00
_cell.angle_gamma   90.00
#
_symmetry.space_group_name_H-M   'P 1'
#
loop_
_entity.id
_entity.type
_entity.pdbx_description
1 polymer ?
#
loop_
_entity_poly.entity_id
_entity_poly.type
_entity_poly.pdbx_seq_one_letter_code
_entity_poly.pdbx_strand_id
1 'polypeptide(L)'
;CFAPLALMSYKDIRLNQLFRVYIDGVPLDLASSLLPFRTRFVFSLLSHIQLHAKSQKYFADKTVNTNAHKISRLSLLGLIDSLESAVKKLTWQPQGTEWADYYKDTNYSLNALHHKKQLIFEFLDKINPKIIWDLGANVGMFSRIASDKGIQTISFDIDPAAVEKNYLECVRKGETNILPLLLDLTNPSPNIGWENQERMSLFERGPADTVFALALIHHLAISNNLPLNKIANLLSRVCNSLIIEFVPKRDSQVQRLLSTRGKDNQGVKGKVKTIWNYLWIAVYILLTSILFLTITQ
;
A
#
# COMPACT_ATOMS: atom_id res chain seq x y z
N CYS A 1 4.62 18.73 2.54
CA CYS A 1 3.90 17.58 3.17
C CYS A 1 2.47 17.93 3.58
N PHE A 2 2.17 19.12 4.18
CA PHE A 2 0.85 19.41 4.73
C PHE A 2 -0.29 19.43 3.69
N ALA A 3 -0.07 20.02 2.50
CA ALA A 3 -1.09 20.14 1.46
C ALA A 3 -1.67 18.81 0.98
N PRO A 4 -0.88 17.77 0.61
CA PRO A 4 -1.43 16.49 0.21
C PRO A 4 -2.15 15.78 1.37
N LEU A 5 -1.69 15.89 2.61
CA LEU A 5 -2.38 15.34 3.77
C LEU A 5 -3.75 15.99 3.98
N ALA A 6 -3.83 17.32 3.83
CA ALA A 6 -5.09 18.04 3.88
C ALA A 6 -6.06 17.60 2.78
N LEU A 7 -5.57 17.40 1.55
CA LEU A 7 -6.37 16.89 0.44
C LEU A 7 -6.89 15.47 0.71
N MET A 8 -6.05 14.58 1.25
CA MET A 8 -6.44 13.23 1.65
C MET A 8 -7.55 13.25 2.72
N SER A 9 -7.41 14.12 3.74
CA SER A 9 -8.36 14.21 4.85
C SER A 9 -9.69 14.86 4.46
N TYR A 10 -9.67 15.94 3.68
CA TYR A 10 -10.86 16.77 3.41
C TYR A 10 -11.55 16.47 2.08
N LYS A 11 -10.87 15.82 1.14
CA LYS A 11 -11.39 15.57 -0.20
C LYS A 11 -11.50 14.08 -0.54
N ASP A 12 -10.37 13.40 -0.68
CA ASP A 12 -10.33 11.99 -1.04
C ASP A 12 -8.97 11.38 -0.70
N ILE A 13 -8.96 10.22 -0.04
CA ILE A 13 -7.74 9.51 0.35
C ILE A 13 -6.86 9.15 -0.85
N ARG A 14 -7.44 8.93 -2.03
CA ARG A 14 -6.72 8.59 -3.26
C ARG A 14 -5.82 9.72 -3.78
N LEU A 15 -5.97 10.96 -3.25
CA LEU A 15 -5.07 12.07 -3.54
C LEU A 15 -3.67 11.89 -2.92
N ASN A 16 -3.43 10.81 -2.18
CA ASN A 16 -2.09 10.35 -1.81
C ASN A 16 -1.18 10.17 -3.04
N GLN A 17 -1.74 9.85 -4.21
CA GLN A 17 -0.98 9.72 -5.46
C GLN A 17 -0.25 11.00 -5.88
N LEU A 18 -0.67 12.16 -5.37
CA LEU A 18 0.04 13.42 -5.62
C LEU A 18 1.47 13.43 -5.06
N PHE A 19 1.77 12.63 -4.03
CA PHE A 19 3.15 12.44 -3.55
C PHE A 19 4.08 11.78 -4.59
N ARG A 20 3.51 11.04 -5.56
CA ARG A 20 4.27 10.40 -6.64
C ARG A 20 4.55 11.35 -7.80
N VAL A 21 3.76 12.42 -7.92
CA VAL A 21 3.87 13.41 -9.00
C VAL A 21 4.69 14.63 -8.55
N TYR A 22 4.47 15.08 -7.33
CA TYR A 22 5.10 16.28 -6.78
C TYR A 22 6.09 15.88 -5.67
N ILE A 23 7.35 15.68 -6.03
CA ILE A 23 8.38 15.24 -5.08
C ILE A 23 8.70 16.32 -4.04
N ASP A 24 8.71 17.59 -4.45
CA ASP A 24 8.98 18.75 -3.59
C ASP A 24 7.73 19.27 -2.86
N GLY A 25 6.58 18.66 -3.14
CA GLY A 25 5.29 19.01 -2.56
C GLY A 25 4.29 19.56 -3.57
N VAL A 26 3.02 19.35 -3.26
CA VAL A 26 1.91 19.83 -4.12
C VAL A 26 1.90 21.35 -4.17
N PRO A 27 1.84 21.98 -5.36
CA PRO A 27 1.70 23.43 -5.48
C PRO A 27 0.52 23.95 -4.65
N LEU A 28 0.72 25.02 -3.89
CA LEU A 28 -0.29 25.48 -2.94
C LEU A 28 -1.53 26.06 -3.62
N ASP A 29 -1.39 26.65 -4.80
CA ASP A 29 -2.51 27.12 -5.62
C ASP A 29 -3.38 25.96 -6.10
N LEU A 30 -2.77 24.85 -6.55
CA LEU A 30 -3.46 23.62 -6.90
C LEU A 30 -4.19 23.03 -5.68
N ALA A 31 -3.49 22.90 -4.54
CA ALA A 31 -4.08 22.40 -3.31
C ALA A 31 -5.25 23.28 -2.85
N SER A 32 -5.09 24.60 -2.90
CA SER A 32 -6.12 25.58 -2.57
C SER A 32 -7.36 25.46 -3.45
N SER A 33 -7.19 25.16 -4.76
CA SER A 33 -8.29 25.01 -5.71
C SER A 33 -9.07 23.70 -5.51
N LEU A 34 -8.39 22.64 -5.10
CA LEU A 34 -8.97 21.30 -4.89
C LEU A 34 -9.66 21.15 -3.53
N LEU A 35 -9.23 21.90 -2.52
CA LEU A 35 -9.82 21.85 -1.18
C LEU A 35 -11.26 22.38 -1.15
N PRO A 36 -12.18 21.72 -0.42
CA PRO A 36 -13.55 22.19 -0.26
C PRO A 36 -13.63 23.60 0.34
N PHE A 37 -14.61 24.41 -0.06
CA PHE A 37 -14.78 25.79 0.41
C PHE A 37 -14.79 25.90 1.95
N ARG A 38 -15.40 24.93 2.64
CA ARG A 38 -15.45 24.87 4.12
C ARG A 38 -14.07 24.91 4.79
N THR A 39 -13.03 24.49 4.10
CA THR A 39 -11.66 24.50 4.66
C THR A 39 -11.08 25.89 4.83
N ARG A 40 -11.69 26.92 4.23
CA ARG A 40 -11.33 28.33 4.44
C ARG A 40 -11.66 28.83 5.84
N PHE A 41 -12.53 28.15 6.57
CA PHE A 41 -12.86 28.43 7.96
C PHE A 41 -11.98 27.68 8.97
N VAL A 42 -11.08 26.80 8.49
CA VAL A 42 -10.11 26.10 9.33
C VAL A 42 -8.82 26.93 9.33
N PHE A 43 -8.48 27.55 10.45
CA PHE A 43 -7.39 28.52 10.58
C PHE A 43 -6.06 27.98 10.03
N SER A 44 -5.67 26.74 10.34
CA SER A 44 -4.43 26.13 9.86
C SER A 44 -4.41 25.96 8.34
N LEU A 45 -5.52 25.58 7.71
CA LEU A 45 -5.62 25.44 6.26
C LEU A 45 -5.69 26.81 5.58
N LEU A 46 -6.39 27.76 6.21
CA LEU A 46 -6.43 29.14 5.72
C LEU A 46 -5.01 29.74 5.69
N SER A 47 -4.28 29.65 6.80
CA SER A 47 -2.94 30.27 6.93
C SER A 47 -1.88 29.56 6.09
N HIS A 48 -1.75 28.23 6.21
CA HIS A 48 -0.65 27.48 5.60
C HIS A 48 -0.88 27.08 4.14
N ILE A 49 -2.11 27.12 3.63
CA ILE A 49 -2.42 26.80 2.25
C ILE A 49 -3.00 27.99 1.51
N GLN A 50 -4.15 28.51 1.95
CA GLN A 50 -4.91 29.49 1.18
C GLN A 50 -4.20 30.85 1.09
N LEU A 51 -3.80 31.42 2.24
CA LEU A 51 -3.10 32.71 2.28
C LEU A 51 -1.69 32.61 1.71
N HIS A 52 -1.01 31.48 1.98
CA HIS A 52 0.33 31.26 1.42
C HIS A 52 0.29 31.14 -0.10
N ALA A 53 -0.69 30.41 -0.69
CA ALA A 53 -0.88 30.37 -2.14
C ALA A 53 -1.12 31.76 -2.75
N LYS A 54 -1.96 32.59 -2.09
CA LYS A 54 -2.18 33.98 -2.53
C LYS A 54 -0.94 34.82 -2.45
N SER A 55 -0.16 34.69 -1.36
CA SER A 55 1.10 35.40 -1.16
C SER A 55 2.13 35.02 -2.24
N GLN A 56 2.32 33.72 -2.52
CA GLN A 56 3.20 33.26 -3.59
C GLN A 56 2.84 33.89 -4.94
N LYS A 57 1.55 33.89 -5.29
CA LYS A 57 1.05 34.46 -6.54
C LYS A 57 1.26 35.99 -6.57
N TYR A 58 1.03 36.68 -5.46
CA TYR A 58 1.17 38.14 -5.38
C TYR A 58 2.63 38.62 -5.51
N PHE A 59 3.58 37.82 -5.03
CA PHE A 59 5.00 38.15 -5.04
C PHE A 59 5.79 37.49 -6.17
N ALA A 60 5.15 36.67 -7.04
CA ALA A 60 5.82 35.93 -8.10
C ALA A 60 6.69 36.81 -9.01
N ASP A 61 6.19 38.01 -9.37
CA ASP A 61 6.88 38.94 -10.28
C ASP A 61 7.52 40.11 -9.56
N LYS A 62 7.63 40.09 -8.21
CA LYS A 62 8.18 41.20 -7.43
C LYS A 62 9.55 40.85 -6.86
N THR A 63 10.49 41.79 -7.01
CA THR A 63 11.76 41.72 -6.29
C THR A 63 11.53 41.97 -4.80
N VAL A 64 11.69 40.92 -4.00
CA VAL A 64 11.60 41.04 -2.53
C VAL A 64 12.98 41.32 -1.97
N ASN A 65 13.08 42.40 -1.18
CA ASN A 65 14.31 42.71 -0.47
C ASN A 65 14.52 41.70 0.66
N THR A 66 15.35 40.70 0.42
CA THR A 66 15.62 39.58 1.34
C THR A 66 16.45 40.02 2.57
N ASN A 67 17.05 41.19 2.57
CA ASN A 67 17.86 41.69 3.69
C ASN A 67 17.03 42.23 4.86
N ALA A 68 15.71 42.39 4.70
CA ALA A 68 14.89 43.12 5.65
C ALA A 68 14.45 42.32 6.89
N HIS A 69 14.41 41.00 6.83
CA HIS A 69 13.85 40.21 7.94
C HIS A 69 14.62 38.90 8.19
N LYS A 70 15.46 38.91 9.23
CA LYS A 70 15.98 37.63 9.81
C LYS A 70 14.86 36.97 10.59
N ILE A 71 14.47 35.78 10.17
CA ILE A 71 13.51 34.96 10.93
C ILE A 71 14.19 34.54 12.24
N SER A 72 13.58 34.87 13.37
CA SER A 72 14.09 34.46 14.68
C SER A 72 13.89 32.94 14.88
N ARG A 73 14.75 32.33 15.71
CA ARG A 73 14.58 30.91 16.11
C ARG A 73 13.18 30.64 16.71
N LEU A 74 12.69 31.58 17.50
CA LEU A 74 11.38 31.47 18.14
C LEU A 74 10.24 31.47 17.10
N SER A 75 10.33 32.34 16.09
CA SER A 75 9.35 32.38 14.98
C SER A 75 9.36 31.09 14.18
N LEU A 76 10.55 30.49 13.93
CA LEU A 76 10.66 29.22 13.23
C LEU A 76 10.06 28.06 14.04
N LEU A 77 10.35 28.00 15.34
CA LEU A 77 9.75 26.98 16.24
C LEU A 77 8.22 27.13 16.29
N GLY A 78 7.70 28.35 16.40
CA GLY A 78 6.25 28.59 16.36
C GLY A 78 5.60 28.16 15.05
N LEU A 79 6.28 28.31 13.91
CA LEU A 79 5.81 27.79 12.62
C LEU A 79 5.76 26.25 12.61
N ILE A 80 6.81 25.60 13.14
CA ILE A 80 6.87 24.13 13.23
C ILE A 80 5.77 23.61 14.12
N ASP A 81 5.56 24.19 15.31
CA ASP A 81 4.50 23.81 16.25
C ASP A 81 3.11 23.99 15.64
N SER A 82 2.90 25.07 14.88
CA SER A 82 1.67 25.32 14.16
C SER A 82 1.40 24.25 13.08
N LEU A 83 2.42 23.88 12.30
CA LEU A 83 2.32 22.84 11.29
C LEU A 83 2.11 21.45 11.91
N GLU A 84 2.82 21.13 12.99
CA GLU A 84 2.63 19.88 13.74
C GLU A 84 1.20 19.77 14.26
N SER A 85 0.70 20.82 14.90
CA SER A 85 -0.67 20.89 15.40
C SER A 85 -1.70 20.78 14.28
N ALA A 86 -1.41 21.37 13.11
CA ALA A 86 -2.26 21.27 11.93
C ALA A 86 -2.32 19.82 11.39
N VAL A 87 -1.17 19.13 11.31
CA VAL A 87 -1.11 17.72 10.85
C VAL A 87 -1.82 16.81 11.84
N LYS A 88 -1.60 16.96 13.15
CA LYS A 88 -2.26 16.14 14.19
C LYS A 88 -3.80 16.25 14.19
N LYS A 89 -4.35 17.34 13.68
CA LYS A 89 -5.81 17.54 13.54
C LYS A 89 -6.40 16.91 12.29
N LEU A 90 -5.57 16.50 11.33
CA LEU A 90 -6.06 15.83 10.13
C LEU A 90 -6.45 14.40 10.51
N THR A 91 -7.65 14.02 10.15
CA THR A 91 -8.18 12.67 10.37
C THR A 91 -8.79 12.15 9.09
N TRP A 92 -8.76 10.85 8.94
CA TRP A 92 -9.51 10.15 7.92
C TRP A 92 -10.22 8.96 8.55
N GLN A 93 -11.51 8.79 8.25
CA GLN A 93 -12.31 7.68 8.74
C GLN A 93 -12.49 6.69 7.58
N PRO A 94 -11.99 5.45 7.68
CA PRO A 94 -12.21 4.44 6.66
C PRO A 94 -13.71 4.13 6.57
N GLN A 95 -14.31 4.35 5.41
CA GLN A 95 -15.70 4.03 5.14
C GLN A 95 -15.74 2.86 4.15
N GLY A 96 -16.49 1.80 4.53
CA GLY A 96 -17.00 0.71 3.74
C GLY A 96 -16.26 0.38 2.44
N THR A 97 -15.05 -0.14 2.53
CA THR A 97 -14.37 -0.71 1.37
C THR A 97 -14.64 -2.21 1.30
N GLU A 98 -14.63 -2.78 0.10
CA GLU A 98 -14.91 -4.20 -0.14
C GLU A 98 -13.99 -5.13 0.70
N TRP A 99 -12.76 -4.69 1.02
CA TRP A 99 -11.74 -5.51 1.66
C TRP A 99 -11.55 -5.25 3.16
N ALA A 100 -12.02 -4.12 3.68
CA ALA A 100 -11.81 -3.75 5.08
C ALA A 100 -12.48 -4.68 6.09
N ASP A 101 -13.54 -5.40 5.68
CA ASP A 101 -14.28 -6.38 6.49
C ASP A 101 -14.12 -7.82 5.98
N TYR A 102 -13.14 -8.07 5.11
CA TYR A 102 -12.90 -9.36 4.45
C TYR A 102 -12.91 -10.57 5.40
N TYR A 103 -12.30 -10.45 6.58
CA TYR A 103 -12.25 -11.56 7.53
C TYR A 103 -13.57 -11.82 8.27
N LYS A 104 -14.57 -10.94 8.16
CA LYS A 104 -15.93 -11.20 8.66
C LYS A 104 -16.75 -12.04 7.69
N ASP A 105 -16.45 -11.94 6.38
CA ASP A 105 -17.18 -12.60 5.29
C ASP A 105 -16.30 -13.64 4.55
N THR A 106 -15.25 -14.15 5.20
CA THR A 106 -14.35 -15.13 4.58
C THR A 106 -14.97 -16.52 4.51
N ASN A 107 -14.66 -17.25 3.44
CA ASN A 107 -15.07 -18.65 3.25
C ASN A 107 -14.24 -19.65 4.06
N TYR A 108 -13.22 -19.19 4.80
CA TYR A 108 -12.39 -20.08 5.61
C TYR A 108 -13.15 -20.56 6.84
N SER A 109 -13.20 -21.87 7.04
CA SER A 109 -13.55 -22.43 8.35
C SER A 109 -12.48 -22.03 9.39
N LEU A 110 -12.85 -22.01 10.67
CA LEU A 110 -11.89 -21.72 11.76
C LEU A 110 -10.70 -22.68 11.73
N ASN A 111 -10.96 -23.96 11.41
CA ASN A 111 -9.92 -24.99 11.29
C ASN A 111 -8.96 -24.72 10.12
N ALA A 112 -9.49 -24.34 8.96
CA ALA A 112 -8.67 -23.98 7.79
C ALA A 112 -7.79 -22.76 8.06
N LEU A 113 -8.34 -21.74 8.73
CA LEU A 113 -7.59 -20.55 9.11
C LEU A 113 -6.48 -20.88 10.13
N HIS A 114 -6.79 -21.74 11.13
CA HIS A 114 -5.80 -22.18 12.11
C HIS A 114 -4.67 -22.96 11.43
N HIS A 115 -5.01 -23.93 10.57
CA HIS A 115 -4.03 -24.69 9.81
C HIS A 115 -3.15 -23.80 8.91
N LYS A 116 -3.74 -22.80 8.24
CA LYS A 116 -2.98 -21.81 7.45
C LYS A 116 -1.96 -21.05 8.31
N LYS A 117 -2.37 -20.59 9.49
CA LYS A 117 -1.46 -19.92 10.42
C LYS A 117 -0.31 -20.81 10.85
N GLN A 118 -0.61 -22.08 11.16
CA GLN A 118 0.41 -23.06 11.55
C GLN A 118 1.40 -23.32 10.43
N LEU A 119 0.95 -23.52 9.19
CA LEU A 119 1.84 -23.72 8.03
C LEU A 119 2.75 -22.53 7.79
N ILE A 120 2.22 -21.30 7.88
CA ILE A 120 3.05 -20.08 7.75
C ILE A 120 4.10 -20.05 8.85
N PHE A 121 3.73 -20.35 10.09
CA PHE A 121 4.65 -20.39 11.22
C PHE A 121 5.79 -21.40 10.98
N GLU A 122 5.47 -22.64 10.53
CA GLU A 122 6.46 -23.68 10.21
C GLU A 122 7.37 -23.29 9.03
N PHE A 123 6.83 -22.61 8.01
CA PHE A 123 7.62 -22.12 6.87
C PHE A 123 8.59 -21.03 7.29
N LEU A 124 8.18 -20.13 8.18
CA LEU A 124 9.06 -19.12 8.73
C LEU A 124 10.22 -19.72 9.54
N ASP A 125 9.98 -20.79 10.29
CA ASP A 125 11.03 -21.50 11.00
C ASP A 125 12.06 -22.15 10.07
N LYS A 126 11.59 -22.67 8.93
CA LYS A 126 12.47 -23.29 7.94
C LYS A 126 13.31 -22.26 7.17
N ILE A 127 12.71 -21.12 6.81
CA ILE A 127 13.37 -20.07 6.01
C ILE A 127 14.25 -19.17 6.89
N ASN A 128 13.78 -18.85 8.11
CA ASN A 128 14.41 -17.92 9.06
C ASN A 128 14.74 -16.55 8.44
N PRO A 129 13.78 -15.84 7.83
CA PRO A 129 14.02 -14.56 7.17
C PRO A 129 14.19 -13.43 8.18
N LYS A 130 14.90 -12.36 7.80
CA LYS A 130 15.02 -11.12 8.57
C LYS A 130 13.98 -10.09 8.17
N ILE A 131 13.63 -10.04 6.88
CA ILE A 131 12.70 -9.06 6.31
C ILE A 131 11.66 -9.80 5.46
N ILE A 132 10.38 -9.48 5.71
CA ILE A 132 9.24 -10.00 4.97
C ILE A 132 8.47 -8.85 4.32
N TRP A 133 8.06 -9.06 3.06
CA TRP A 133 7.04 -8.28 2.40
C TRP A 133 5.77 -9.11 2.28
N ASP A 134 4.70 -8.67 2.95
CA ASP A 134 3.38 -9.29 2.86
C ASP A 134 2.55 -8.53 1.82
N LEU A 135 2.37 -9.11 0.65
CA LEU A 135 1.69 -8.51 -0.50
C LEU A 135 0.20 -8.89 -0.49
N GLY A 136 -0.68 -7.90 -0.37
CA GLY A 136 -2.11 -8.10 -0.14
C GLY A 136 -2.40 -8.49 1.32
N ALA A 137 -1.72 -7.82 2.25
CA ALA A 137 -1.73 -8.15 3.68
C ALA A 137 -3.09 -7.91 4.36
N ASN A 138 -4.00 -7.17 3.73
CA ASN A 138 -5.27 -6.72 4.31
C ASN A 138 -5.03 -6.03 5.67
N VAL A 139 -5.67 -6.47 6.74
CA VAL A 139 -5.48 -5.92 8.10
C VAL A 139 -4.25 -6.50 8.83
N GLY A 140 -3.33 -7.17 8.13
CA GLY A 140 -2.05 -7.66 8.64
C GLY A 140 -2.14 -8.90 9.54
N MET A 141 -3.16 -9.74 9.38
CA MET A 141 -3.33 -10.95 10.21
C MET A 141 -2.11 -11.89 10.12
N PHE A 142 -1.63 -12.14 8.90
CA PHE A 142 -0.49 -13.03 8.66
C PHE A 142 0.85 -12.33 8.84
N SER A 143 0.90 -11.02 8.60
CA SER A 143 2.06 -10.18 8.93
C SER A 143 2.42 -10.28 10.41
N ARG A 144 1.43 -10.39 11.30
CA ARG A 144 1.63 -10.52 12.75
C ARG A 144 2.29 -11.82 13.15
N ILE A 145 2.08 -12.90 12.42
CA ILE A 145 2.77 -14.18 12.70
C ILE A 145 4.29 -14.02 12.54
N ALA A 146 4.72 -13.24 11.54
CA ALA A 146 6.13 -12.94 11.34
C ALA A 146 6.65 -11.93 12.39
N SER A 147 5.90 -10.87 12.64
CA SER A 147 6.25 -9.84 13.64
C SER A 147 6.37 -10.40 15.05
N ASP A 148 5.50 -11.34 15.45
CA ASP A 148 5.53 -12.01 16.75
C ASP A 148 6.80 -12.88 16.91
N LYS A 149 7.44 -13.27 15.82
CA LYS A 149 8.78 -13.91 15.80
C LYS A 149 9.94 -12.90 15.78
N GLY A 150 9.66 -11.61 15.87
CA GLY A 150 10.69 -10.55 15.82
C GLY A 150 11.14 -10.20 14.38
N ILE A 151 10.47 -10.72 13.34
CA ILE A 151 10.83 -10.50 11.95
C ILE A 151 10.26 -9.14 11.47
N GLN A 152 11.09 -8.32 10.85
CA GLN A 152 10.65 -7.05 10.26
C GLN A 152 9.72 -7.31 9.07
N THR A 153 8.51 -6.79 9.12
CA THR A 153 7.47 -7.08 8.15
C THR A 153 6.89 -5.80 7.57
N ILE A 154 6.93 -5.66 6.24
CA ILE A 154 6.23 -4.60 5.54
C ILE A 154 4.95 -5.18 4.97
N SER A 155 3.81 -4.67 5.46
CA SER A 155 2.47 -5.10 5.05
C SER A 155 1.95 -4.17 3.96
N PHE A 156 1.85 -4.67 2.74
CA PHE A 156 1.33 -3.91 1.61
C PHE A 156 -0.10 -4.30 1.28
N ASP A 157 -0.96 -3.31 1.08
CA ASP A 157 -2.29 -3.52 0.52
C ASP A 157 -2.70 -2.37 -0.40
N ILE A 158 -3.61 -2.63 -1.33
CA ILE A 158 -4.17 -1.61 -2.23
C ILE A 158 -5.32 -0.85 -1.59
N ASP A 159 -5.97 -1.45 -0.58
CA ASP A 159 -7.13 -0.87 0.10
C ASP A 159 -6.69 0.06 1.24
N PRO A 160 -6.92 1.39 1.12
CA PRO A 160 -6.56 2.35 2.16
C PRO A 160 -7.22 2.04 3.51
N ALA A 161 -8.44 1.49 3.52
CA ALA A 161 -9.14 1.19 4.76
C ALA A 161 -8.54 -0.03 5.48
N ALA A 162 -8.09 -1.04 4.75
CA ALA A 162 -7.37 -2.18 5.30
C ALA A 162 -6.02 -1.74 5.90
N VAL A 163 -5.27 -0.91 5.16
CA VAL A 163 -3.99 -0.35 5.63
C VAL A 163 -4.17 0.48 6.88
N GLU A 164 -5.18 1.36 6.93
CA GLU A 164 -5.48 2.18 8.11
C GLU A 164 -5.84 1.32 9.33
N LYS A 165 -6.72 0.32 9.16
CA LYS A 165 -7.07 -0.61 10.24
C LYS A 165 -5.83 -1.35 10.76
N ASN A 166 -4.94 -1.79 9.86
CA ASN A 166 -3.68 -2.43 10.23
C ASN A 166 -2.78 -1.48 11.01
N TYR A 167 -2.63 -0.23 10.56
CA TYR A 167 -1.86 0.80 11.23
C TYR A 167 -2.41 1.12 12.63
N LEU A 168 -3.71 1.34 12.76
CA LEU A 168 -4.34 1.61 14.04
C LEU A 168 -4.19 0.46 15.03
N GLU A 169 -4.22 -0.79 14.55
CA GLU A 169 -3.95 -1.97 15.37
C GLU A 169 -2.49 -2.03 15.82
N CYS A 170 -1.53 -1.69 14.94
CA CYS A 170 -0.11 -1.57 15.32
C CYS A 170 0.08 -0.53 16.42
N VAL A 171 -0.52 0.65 16.29
CA VAL A 171 -0.46 1.71 17.30
C VAL A 171 -1.09 1.25 18.62
N ARG A 172 -2.27 0.63 18.58
CA ARG A 172 -2.99 0.14 19.76
C ARG A 172 -2.20 -0.91 20.55
N LYS A 173 -1.47 -1.79 19.84
CA LYS A 173 -0.67 -2.87 20.44
C LYS A 173 0.76 -2.48 20.72
N GLY A 174 1.24 -1.33 20.26
CA GLY A 174 2.65 -0.95 20.32
C GLY A 174 3.55 -1.83 19.46
N GLU A 175 3.03 -2.35 18.33
CA GLU A 175 3.79 -3.19 17.39
C GLU A 175 4.79 -2.33 16.62
N THR A 176 6.08 -2.66 16.67
CA THR A 176 7.17 -1.91 16.03
C THR A 176 7.79 -2.64 14.84
N ASN A 177 7.50 -3.93 14.68
CA ASN A 177 8.06 -4.76 13.61
C ASN A 177 7.17 -4.84 12.37
N ILE A 178 6.01 -4.19 12.36
CA ILE A 178 5.11 -4.12 11.20
C ILE A 178 5.05 -2.68 10.70
N LEU A 179 5.22 -2.51 9.39
CA LEU A 179 5.03 -1.24 8.69
C LEU A 179 3.92 -1.40 7.65
N PRO A 180 2.68 -0.97 7.93
CA PRO A 180 1.60 -0.97 6.96
C PRO A 180 1.78 0.12 5.91
N LEU A 181 1.74 -0.24 4.63
CA LEU A 181 1.91 0.67 3.50
C LEU A 181 0.88 0.44 2.40
N LEU A 182 0.40 1.53 1.84
CA LEU A 182 -0.48 1.49 0.67
C LEU A 182 0.34 1.25 -0.60
N LEU A 183 0.02 0.17 -1.33
CA LEU A 183 0.70 -0.19 -2.56
C LEU A 183 -0.25 -0.86 -3.56
N ASP A 184 -0.31 -0.30 -4.76
CA ASP A 184 -0.87 -0.98 -5.92
C ASP A 184 0.24 -1.74 -6.66
N LEU A 185 0.19 -3.08 -6.62
CA LEU A 185 1.17 -3.94 -7.28
C LEU A 185 1.09 -3.87 -8.82
N THR A 186 -0.03 -3.41 -9.36
CA THR A 186 -0.19 -3.21 -10.81
C THR A 186 0.44 -1.90 -11.28
N ASN A 187 0.66 -0.99 -10.35
CA ASN A 187 1.29 0.31 -10.57
C ASN A 187 2.19 0.69 -9.38
N PRO A 188 3.29 -0.04 -9.14
CA PRO A 188 4.18 0.22 -8.02
C PRO A 188 4.89 1.57 -8.17
N SER A 189 5.45 2.07 -7.06
CA SER A 189 6.20 3.33 -7.07
C SER A 189 7.40 3.25 -8.02
N PRO A 190 7.51 4.13 -9.02
CA PRO A 190 8.69 4.24 -9.88
C PRO A 190 9.81 5.01 -9.17
N ASN A 191 10.97 5.08 -9.79
CA ASN A 191 11.99 6.06 -9.47
C ASN A 191 11.49 7.44 -9.88
N ILE A 192 11.72 8.45 -9.05
CA ILE A 192 11.31 9.83 -9.31
C ILE A 192 12.35 10.84 -8.82
N GLY A 193 12.15 12.11 -9.20
CA GLY A 193 13.01 13.23 -8.90
C GLY A 193 14.09 13.44 -9.95
N TRP A 194 15.12 14.21 -9.61
CA TRP A 194 16.19 14.52 -10.56
C TRP A 194 16.89 13.25 -11.04
N GLU A 195 17.00 13.10 -12.35
CA GLU A 195 17.54 11.90 -13.02
C GLU A 195 16.88 10.57 -12.61
N ASN A 196 15.67 10.62 -12.04
CA ASN A 196 14.96 9.48 -11.43
C ASN A 196 15.74 8.81 -10.27
N GLN A 197 16.55 9.55 -9.50
CA GLN A 197 17.44 9.00 -8.47
C GLN A 197 17.14 9.53 -7.05
N GLU A 198 16.24 10.51 -6.89
CA GLU A 198 15.96 11.08 -5.56
C GLU A 198 15.07 10.18 -4.70
N ARG A 199 14.23 9.35 -5.32
CA ARG A 199 13.37 8.39 -4.62
C ARG A 199 13.37 7.05 -5.34
N MET A 200 13.77 6.02 -4.61
CA MET A 200 13.88 4.65 -5.11
C MET A 200 12.54 4.06 -5.52
N SER A 201 12.54 3.26 -6.58
CA SER A 201 11.42 2.39 -6.94
C SER A 201 11.21 1.26 -5.93
N LEU A 202 10.06 0.58 -6.03
CA LEU A 202 9.80 -0.63 -5.25
C LEU A 202 10.91 -1.69 -5.47
N PHE A 203 11.37 -1.86 -6.70
CA PHE A 203 12.37 -2.89 -7.04
C PHE A 203 13.74 -2.60 -6.45
N GLU A 204 14.14 -1.33 -6.35
CA GLU A 204 15.41 -0.94 -5.75
C GLU A 204 15.41 -1.02 -4.22
N ARG A 205 14.23 -1.05 -3.59
CA ARG A 205 14.08 -1.25 -2.15
C ARG A 205 14.17 -2.71 -1.73
N GLY A 206 14.03 -3.63 -2.68
CA GLY A 206 14.15 -5.06 -2.50
C GLY A 206 15.54 -5.60 -2.87
N PRO A 207 15.68 -6.92 -2.94
CA PRO A 207 14.66 -7.90 -2.60
C PRO A 207 14.45 -8.07 -1.10
N ALA A 208 13.24 -8.48 -0.70
CA ALA A 208 13.00 -9.00 0.65
C ALA A 208 13.57 -10.42 0.79
N ASP A 209 13.86 -10.88 2.02
CA ASP A 209 14.25 -12.27 2.22
C ASP A 209 13.10 -13.21 1.84
N THR A 210 11.89 -12.86 2.26
CA THR A 210 10.69 -13.63 1.93
C THR A 210 9.53 -12.71 1.56
N VAL A 211 8.74 -13.13 0.59
CA VAL A 211 7.45 -12.52 0.25
C VAL A 211 6.31 -13.47 0.62
N PHE A 212 5.26 -12.91 1.21
CA PHE A 212 3.94 -13.54 1.29
C PHE A 212 3.10 -13.08 0.12
N ALA A 213 2.45 -14.03 -0.57
CA ALA A 213 1.45 -13.81 -1.60
C ALA A 213 0.22 -14.68 -1.31
N LEU A 214 -0.47 -14.36 -0.20
CA LEU A 214 -1.56 -15.14 0.34
C LEU A 214 -2.89 -14.66 -0.23
N ALA A 215 -3.63 -15.56 -0.89
CA ALA A 215 -4.89 -15.26 -1.57
C ALA A 215 -4.82 -14.05 -2.54
N LEU A 216 -3.65 -13.77 -3.13
CA LEU A 216 -3.40 -12.58 -3.96
C LEU A 216 -3.43 -12.86 -5.47
N ILE A 217 -2.83 -13.98 -5.90
CA ILE A 217 -2.50 -14.22 -7.32
C ILE A 217 -3.73 -14.21 -8.22
N HIS A 218 -4.86 -14.76 -7.75
CA HIS A 218 -6.10 -14.77 -8.52
C HIS A 218 -6.67 -13.36 -8.74
N HIS A 219 -6.46 -12.40 -7.83
CA HIS A 219 -6.82 -11.01 -8.04
C HIS A 219 -5.95 -10.37 -9.13
N LEU A 220 -4.64 -10.56 -9.09
CA LEU A 220 -3.74 -10.05 -10.14
C LEU A 220 -4.06 -10.66 -11.51
N ALA A 221 -4.27 -11.98 -11.57
CA ALA A 221 -4.51 -12.68 -12.83
C ALA A 221 -5.92 -12.44 -13.40
N ILE A 222 -6.96 -12.44 -12.55
CA ILE A 222 -8.36 -12.33 -12.97
C ILE A 222 -8.82 -10.88 -12.96
N SER A 223 -8.72 -10.17 -11.83
CA SER A 223 -9.23 -8.80 -11.71
C SER A 223 -8.40 -7.81 -12.52
N ASN A 224 -7.07 -7.93 -12.48
CA ASN A 224 -6.16 -7.03 -13.19
C ASN A 224 -5.70 -7.55 -14.55
N ASN A 225 -6.13 -8.77 -14.94
CA ASN A 225 -5.79 -9.38 -16.24
C ASN A 225 -4.27 -9.50 -16.51
N LEU A 226 -3.48 -9.70 -15.46
CA LEU A 226 -2.04 -9.85 -15.58
C LEU A 226 -1.65 -11.28 -15.99
N PRO A 227 -0.80 -11.46 -17.00
CA PRO A 227 -0.27 -12.77 -17.35
C PRO A 227 0.55 -13.34 -16.20
N LEU A 228 0.41 -14.64 -15.91
CA LEU A 228 1.08 -15.27 -14.78
C LEU A 228 2.61 -15.27 -14.87
N ASN A 229 3.15 -15.36 -16.07
CA ASN A 229 4.60 -15.22 -16.30
C ASN A 229 5.11 -13.84 -15.88
N LYS A 230 4.30 -12.78 -16.05
CA LYS A 230 4.65 -11.43 -15.58
C LYS A 230 4.56 -11.33 -14.05
N ILE A 231 3.56 -11.98 -13.44
CA ILE A 231 3.45 -12.05 -11.98
C ILE A 231 4.63 -12.83 -11.40
N ALA A 232 4.99 -14.00 -11.97
CA ALA A 232 6.14 -14.78 -11.55
C ALA A 232 7.46 -14.00 -11.68
N ASN A 233 7.65 -13.29 -12.78
CA ASN A 233 8.83 -12.46 -12.99
C ASN A 233 8.90 -11.28 -12.00
N LEU A 234 7.75 -10.69 -11.61
CA LEU A 234 7.73 -9.66 -10.56
C LEU A 234 8.16 -10.27 -9.22
N LEU A 235 7.55 -11.39 -8.83
CA LEU A 235 7.84 -12.04 -7.55
C LEU A 235 9.30 -12.49 -7.45
N SER A 236 9.89 -13.05 -8.52
CA SER A 236 11.30 -13.46 -8.53
C SER A 236 12.29 -12.29 -8.39
N ARG A 237 11.87 -11.07 -8.70
CA ARG A 237 12.71 -9.87 -8.58
C ARG A 237 12.62 -9.22 -7.20
N VAL A 238 11.56 -9.48 -6.45
CA VAL A 238 11.30 -8.80 -5.19
C VAL A 238 11.57 -9.64 -3.95
N CYS A 239 11.90 -10.95 -4.10
CA CYS A 239 12.24 -11.80 -2.97
C CYS A 239 13.20 -12.93 -3.31
N ASN A 240 13.86 -13.46 -2.27
CA ASN A 240 14.69 -14.66 -2.33
C ASN A 240 13.87 -15.93 -2.08
N SER A 241 12.86 -15.85 -1.24
CA SER A 241 11.92 -16.94 -0.92
C SER A 241 10.48 -16.46 -1.04
N LEU A 242 9.57 -17.37 -1.40
CA LEU A 242 8.17 -17.05 -1.59
C LEU A 242 7.27 -18.03 -0.83
N ILE A 243 6.37 -17.51 -0.01
CA ILE A 243 5.25 -18.25 0.55
C ILE A 243 3.98 -17.83 -0.19
N ILE A 244 3.46 -18.73 -1.03
CA ILE A 244 2.34 -18.46 -1.92
C ILE A 244 1.15 -19.35 -1.61
N GLU A 245 -0.05 -18.76 -1.60
CA GLU A 245 -1.29 -19.53 -1.47
C GLU A 245 -1.92 -19.77 -2.82
N PHE A 246 -2.22 -21.03 -3.07
CA PHE A 246 -3.00 -21.45 -4.22
C PHE A 246 -4.49 -21.47 -3.88
N VAL A 247 -5.29 -20.64 -4.56
CA VAL A 247 -6.74 -20.65 -4.45
C VAL A 247 -7.33 -21.37 -5.67
N PRO A 248 -8.02 -22.50 -5.49
CA PRO A 248 -8.52 -23.30 -6.61
C PRO A 248 -9.66 -22.59 -7.34
N LYS A 249 -9.81 -22.88 -8.64
CA LYS A 249 -10.85 -22.27 -9.48
C LYS A 249 -12.27 -22.50 -8.95
N ARG A 250 -12.52 -23.63 -8.23
CA ARG A 250 -13.81 -23.94 -7.62
C ARG A 250 -14.17 -23.08 -6.40
N ASP A 251 -13.22 -22.31 -5.90
CA ASP A 251 -13.44 -21.37 -4.79
C ASP A 251 -14.55 -20.37 -5.16
N SER A 252 -15.46 -20.09 -4.21
CA SER A 252 -16.62 -19.25 -4.44
C SER A 252 -16.26 -17.80 -4.78
N GLN A 253 -15.21 -17.24 -4.18
CA GLN A 253 -14.75 -15.88 -4.48
C GLN A 253 -14.09 -15.83 -5.86
N VAL A 254 -13.33 -16.85 -6.25
CA VAL A 254 -12.78 -16.96 -7.62
C VAL A 254 -13.92 -17.07 -8.64
N GLN A 255 -14.96 -17.86 -8.35
CA GLN A 255 -16.15 -17.96 -9.22
C GLN A 255 -16.89 -16.62 -9.33
N ARG A 256 -17.01 -15.88 -8.23
CA ARG A 256 -17.59 -14.53 -8.23
C ARG A 256 -16.78 -13.59 -9.12
N LEU A 257 -15.44 -13.55 -8.99
CA LEU A 257 -14.57 -12.75 -9.85
C LEU A 257 -14.69 -13.11 -11.34
N LEU A 258 -14.85 -14.40 -11.65
CA LEU A 258 -15.05 -14.86 -13.02
C LEU A 258 -16.44 -14.49 -13.57
N SER A 259 -17.48 -14.43 -12.75
CA SER A 259 -18.85 -14.11 -13.16
C SER A 259 -19.05 -12.62 -13.48
N THR A 260 -18.30 -11.74 -12.82
CA THR A 260 -18.35 -10.29 -13.07
C THR A 260 -17.74 -9.88 -14.42
N ARG A 261 -17.00 -10.77 -15.06
CA ARG A 261 -16.43 -10.58 -16.40
C ARG A 261 -17.36 -11.23 -17.43
N GLY A 262 -18.03 -10.46 -18.28
CA GLY A 262 -19.04 -10.87 -19.25
C GLY A 262 -18.66 -12.07 -20.14
N LYS A 263 -19.60 -12.54 -20.97
CA LYS A 263 -19.57 -13.76 -21.79
C LYS A 263 -18.40 -13.93 -22.79
N ASP A 264 -17.57 -12.91 -23.01
CA ASP A 264 -16.38 -12.96 -23.88
C ASP A 264 -15.22 -13.83 -23.35
N ASN A 265 -15.48 -14.58 -22.29
CA ASN A 265 -14.50 -15.32 -21.51
C ASN A 265 -14.19 -16.75 -22.00
N GLN A 266 -14.60 -17.17 -23.20
CA GLN A 266 -14.20 -18.51 -23.68
C GLN A 266 -12.65 -18.62 -23.86
N GLY A 267 -12.01 -17.52 -24.28
CA GLY A 267 -10.55 -17.44 -24.36
C GLY A 267 -9.84 -17.44 -23.00
N VAL A 268 -10.45 -16.82 -21.99
CA VAL A 268 -9.90 -16.76 -20.62
C VAL A 268 -10.14 -18.06 -19.85
N LYS A 269 -11.31 -18.72 -20.05
CA LYS A 269 -11.61 -20.03 -19.43
C LYS A 269 -10.61 -21.14 -19.85
N GLY A 270 -10.22 -21.14 -21.13
CA GLY A 270 -9.18 -22.06 -21.65
C GLY A 270 -7.80 -21.73 -21.07
N LYS A 271 -7.41 -20.45 -21.06
CA LYS A 271 -6.15 -19.98 -20.52
C LYS A 271 -6.01 -20.22 -19.01
N VAL A 272 -7.08 -20.08 -18.21
CA VAL A 272 -7.04 -20.32 -16.75
C VAL A 272 -6.73 -21.79 -16.43
N LYS A 273 -7.20 -22.76 -17.21
CA LYS A 273 -6.87 -24.20 -17.00
C LYS A 273 -5.38 -24.47 -17.30
N THR A 274 -4.87 -23.90 -18.36
CA THR A 274 -3.45 -23.99 -18.77
C THR A 274 -2.54 -23.20 -17.83
N ILE A 275 -3.00 -22.06 -17.36
CA ILE A 275 -2.35 -21.10 -16.49
C ILE A 275 -1.94 -21.73 -15.14
N TRP A 276 -2.83 -22.51 -14.51
CA TRP A 276 -2.53 -23.17 -13.23
C TRP A 276 -1.46 -24.26 -13.35
N ASN A 277 -1.37 -24.91 -14.51
CA ASN A 277 -0.32 -25.91 -14.78
C ASN A 277 1.05 -25.24 -15.05
N TYR A 278 1.08 -24.02 -15.63
CA TYR A 278 2.33 -23.29 -15.90
C TYR A 278 2.84 -22.51 -14.68
N LEU A 279 2.01 -22.12 -13.73
CA LEU A 279 2.47 -21.44 -12.51
C LEU A 279 3.43 -22.33 -11.72
N TRP A 280 3.15 -23.62 -11.66
CA TRP A 280 4.03 -24.62 -11.04
C TRP A 280 5.43 -24.61 -11.64
N ILE A 281 5.52 -24.47 -12.96
CA ILE A 281 6.80 -24.59 -13.68
C ILE A 281 7.57 -23.26 -13.66
N ALA A 282 6.89 -22.13 -13.87
CA ALA A 282 7.56 -20.83 -13.98
C ALA A 282 8.06 -20.29 -12.63
N VAL A 283 7.34 -20.52 -11.54
CA VAL A 283 7.73 -20.06 -10.20
C VAL A 283 8.81 -20.97 -9.61
N TYR A 284 8.77 -22.28 -9.88
CA TYR A 284 9.76 -23.25 -9.38
C TYR A 284 11.17 -23.04 -9.95
N ILE A 285 11.29 -22.49 -11.15
CA ILE A 285 12.59 -22.32 -11.83
C ILE A 285 13.35 -21.06 -11.38
N LEU A 286 12.67 -20.08 -10.81
CA LEU A 286 13.22 -18.72 -10.61
C LEU A 286 13.58 -18.37 -9.15
N LEU A 287 13.19 -19.17 -8.17
CA LEU A 287 13.39 -18.88 -6.74
C LEU A 287 14.17 -20.00 -6.04
N THR A 288 15.00 -19.62 -5.08
CA THR A 288 15.79 -20.55 -4.26
C THR A 288 14.93 -21.41 -3.33
N SER A 289 13.75 -20.90 -2.92
CA SER A 289 12.79 -21.63 -2.10
C SER A 289 11.37 -21.16 -2.37
N ILE A 290 10.48 -22.08 -2.73
CA ILE A 290 9.04 -21.83 -2.89
C ILE A 290 8.28 -22.77 -1.96
N LEU A 291 7.44 -22.20 -1.11
CA LEU A 291 6.59 -22.93 -0.20
C LEU A 291 5.12 -22.69 -0.54
N PHE A 292 4.43 -23.75 -0.90
CA PHE A 292 3.02 -23.70 -1.30
C PHE A 292 2.10 -23.99 -0.13
N LEU A 293 1.11 -23.11 0.05
CA LEU A 293 -0.03 -23.34 0.91
C LEU A 293 -1.20 -23.87 0.05
N THR A 294 -1.55 -25.12 0.23
CA THR A 294 -2.79 -25.67 -0.31
C THR A 294 -3.72 -25.91 0.86
N ILE A 295 -4.80 -25.16 0.94
CA ILE A 295 -5.82 -25.31 1.97
C ILE A 295 -7.03 -25.98 1.33
N THR A 296 -7.36 -27.19 1.79
CA THR A 296 -8.63 -27.83 1.49
C THR A 296 -9.69 -27.22 2.40
N GLN A 297 -10.74 -26.66 1.78
CA GLN A 297 -11.93 -26.17 2.48
C GLN A 297 -12.73 -27.31 3.09
#